data_6d700618a7de7dbd6c3c74987559c479
#
_entry.id   6d700618a7de7dbd6c3c74987559c479
#
_cell.length_a   1.000
_cell.length_b   1.000
_cell.length_c   1.000
_cell.angle_alpha   90.00
_cell.angle_beta   90.00
_cell.angle_gamma   90.00
#
_symmetry.space_group_name_H-M   'P 1'
#
loop_
_entity.id
_entity.type
_entity.pdbx_description
1 polymer ?
#
loop_
_entity_poly.entity_id
_entity_poly.type
_entity_poly.pdbx_seq_one_letter_code
_entity_poly.pdbx_strand_id
1 'polypeptide(L)'
;MRVLLTGAAGLVGRPAYDQLAEDHDVTALDIRPVDGVPDAVEGDVLDFKRLLEVMAGHDAVVNTIMAPNQSYADNGPGFTINVSGLYNLLEAAHRSGIRQFVHTSSGAVHTGYPHEDTRYTHDLYPLKAPPGYALSKLLQEEMARSFHEQHGMSIACIRPWSIIDTQRMVTTDGKPVNSYSWGTIDCRDVASSLVRALEAKDIGFECFYVMATDEAYERTDVAWTEERLNWKPA
;
A
#
# COMPACT_ATOMS: atom_id res chain seq x y z
N MET A 1 11.03 3.11 15.91
CA MET A 1 9.78 3.91 15.91
C MET A 1 8.64 3.02 16.37
N ARG A 2 7.54 3.60 16.86
CA ARG A 2 6.29 2.88 17.04
C ARG A 2 5.45 3.00 15.77
N VAL A 3 5.21 1.87 15.10
CA VAL A 3 4.58 1.79 13.80
C VAL A 3 3.24 1.10 13.89
N LEU A 4 2.18 1.73 13.41
CA LEU A 4 0.90 1.05 13.22
C LEU A 4 0.88 0.43 11.81
N LEU A 5 0.85 -0.89 11.74
CA LEU A 5 0.64 -1.64 10.50
C LEU A 5 -0.83 -2.02 10.38
N THR A 6 -1.52 -1.53 9.36
CA THR A 6 -2.92 -1.85 9.09
C THR A 6 -3.04 -2.83 7.92
N GLY A 7 -3.97 -3.79 8.02
CA GLY A 7 -4.10 -4.90 7.06
C GLY A 7 -3.09 -6.03 7.32
N ALA A 8 -2.67 -6.20 8.58
CA ALA A 8 -1.59 -7.09 8.98
C ALA A 8 -1.86 -8.58 8.70
N ALA A 9 -3.12 -9.02 8.60
CA ALA A 9 -3.46 -10.39 8.23
C ALA A 9 -3.49 -10.64 6.71
N GLY A 10 -3.18 -9.62 5.89
CA GLY A 10 -3.17 -9.69 4.45
C GLY A 10 -1.90 -10.34 3.87
N LEU A 11 -1.92 -10.63 2.56
CA LEU A 11 -0.80 -11.26 1.84
C LEU A 11 0.49 -10.42 1.93
N VAL A 12 0.38 -9.10 1.86
CA VAL A 12 1.51 -8.17 2.02
C VAL A 12 1.71 -7.80 3.50
N GLY A 13 0.62 -7.65 4.26
CA GLY A 13 0.68 -7.20 5.65
C GLY A 13 1.45 -8.15 6.56
N ARG A 14 1.25 -9.46 6.40
CA ARG A 14 1.93 -10.44 7.26
C ARG A 14 3.47 -10.42 7.08
N PRO A 15 4.04 -10.49 5.86
CA PRO A 15 5.48 -10.31 5.69
C PRO A 15 5.97 -8.90 6.04
N ALA A 16 5.15 -7.86 5.87
CA ALA A 16 5.51 -6.51 6.31
C ALA A 16 5.65 -6.42 7.83
N TYR A 17 4.77 -7.11 8.59
CA TYR A 17 4.91 -7.21 10.04
C TYR A 17 6.25 -7.83 10.44
N ASP A 18 6.61 -8.98 9.85
CA ASP A 18 7.86 -9.67 10.18
C ASP A 18 9.09 -8.77 9.94
N GLN A 19 9.13 -8.10 8.79
CA GLN A 19 10.26 -7.24 8.44
C GLN A 19 10.30 -5.95 9.25
N LEU A 20 9.16 -5.32 9.53
CA LEU A 20 9.11 -4.12 10.37
C LEU A 20 9.51 -4.41 11.82
N ALA A 21 9.12 -5.57 12.35
CA ALA A 21 9.39 -5.96 13.74
C ALA A 21 10.88 -6.25 14.02
N GLU A 22 11.73 -6.34 13.00
CA GLU A 22 13.18 -6.46 13.18
C GLU A 22 13.79 -5.19 13.82
N ASP A 23 13.29 -3.99 13.43
CA ASP A 23 13.87 -2.71 13.84
C ASP A 23 12.88 -1.73 14.47
N HIS A 24 11.58 -2.07 14.52
CA HIS A 24 10.52 -1.20 15.01
C HIS A 24 9.61 -1.87 16.03
N ASP A 25 8.95 -1.06 16.85
CA ASP A 25 7.86 -1.50 17.73
C ASP A 25 6.55 -1.44 16.93
N VAL A 26 6.02 -2.61 16.53
CA VAL A 26 4.92 -2.72 15.57
C VAL A 26 3.63 -3.13 16.25
N THR A 27 2.62 -2.28 16.18
CA THR A 27 1.23 -2.64 16.46
C THR A 27 0.56 -3.12 15.17
N ALA A 28 0.18 -4.39 15.13
CA ALA A 28 -0.56 -4.97 14.01
C ALA A 28 -2.07 -4.72 14.18
N LEU A 29 -2.75 -4.19 13.16
CA LEU A 29 -4.21 -4.01 13.14
C LEU A 29 -4.82 -4.69 11.91
N ASP A 30 -5.85 -5.49 12.12
CA ASP A 30 -6.69 -6.08 11.06
C ASP A 30 -8.10 -6.33 11.62
N ILE A 31 -9.09 -6.55 10.75
CA ILE A 31 -10.43 -7.02 11.15
C ILE A 31 -10.45 -8.52 11.47
N ARG A 32 -9.37 -9.23 11.21
CA ARG A 32 -9.18 -10.66 11.44
C ARG A 32 -8.00 -10.89 12.38
N PRO A 33 -7.94 -12.02 13.07
CA PRO A 33 -6.74 -12.43 13.80
C PRO A 33 -5.52 -12.45 12.85
N VAL A 34 -4.36 -12.07 13.37
CA VAL A 34 -3.09 -12.09 12.64
C VAL A 34 -2.28 -13.29 13.12
N ASP A 35 -2.03 -14.24 12.21
CA ASP A 35 -1.31 -15.48 12.53
C ASP A 35 0.08 -15.19 13.09
N GLY A 36 0.40 -15.78 14.24
CA GLY A 36 1.69 -15.61 14.91
C GLY A 36 1.88 -14.25 15.61
N VAL A 37 0.83 -13.41 15.72
CA VAL A 37 0.86 -12.11 16.40
C VAL A 37 -0.29 -12.06 17.42
N PRO A 38 -0.10 -12.65 18.62
CA PRO A 38 -1.19 -12.81 19.60
C PRO A 38 -1.73 -11.48 20.13
N ASP A 39 -0.91 -10.42 20.14
CA ASP A 39 -1.26 -9.09 20.64
C ASP A 39 -1.77 -8.17 19.51
N ALA A 40 -2.10 -8.72 18.33
CA ALA A 40 -2.68 -7.95 17.25
C ALA A 40 -4.02 -7.32 17.68
N VAL A 41 -4.19 -6.06 17.28
CA VAL A 41 -5.40 -5.28 17.56
C VAL A 41 -6.46 -5.60 16.53
N GLU A 42 -7.65 -6.00 16.96
CA GLU A 42 -8.80 -6.10 16.08
C GLU A 42 -9.41 -4.70 15.88
N GLY A 43 -9.63 -4.32 14.61
CA GLY A 43 -10.23 -3.03 14.29
C GLY A 43 -10.59 -2.89 12.80
N ASP A 44 -11.72 -2.20 12.58
CA ASP A 44 -12.19 -1.85 11.23
C ASP A 44 -11.76 -0.41 10.90
N VAL A 45 -11.22 -0.20 9.69
CA VAL A 45 -10.88 1.14 9.18
C VAL A 45 -12.07 2.07 9.01
N LEU A 46 -13.28 1.54 9.05
CA LEU A 46 -14.51 2.32 9.04
C LEU A 46 -14.91 2.80 10.45
N ASP A 47 -14.32 2.24 11.52
CA ASP A 47 -14.50 2.71 12.89
C ASP A 47 -13.48 3.82 13.23
N PHE A 48 -13.82 5.05 12.88
CA PHE A 48 -12.95 6.20 13.10
C PHE A 48 -12.55 6.41 14.57
N LYS A 49 -13.46 6.14 15.51
CA LYS A 49 -13.16 6.29 16.94
C LYS A 49 -12.11 5.27 17.37
N ARG A 50 -12.26 4.02 16.93
CA ARG A 50 -11.28 2.97 17.20
C ARG A 50 -9.91 3.30 16.63
N LEU A 51 -9.86 3.87 15.41
CA LEU A 51 -8.59 4.30 14.81
C LEU A 51 -7.88 5.36 15.64
N LEU A 52 -8.58 6.37 16.16
CA LEU A 52 -7.99 7.38 17.04
C LEU A 52 -7.41 6.78 18.33
N GLU A 53 -8.12 5.80 18.93
CA GLU A 53 -7.65 5.11 20.14
C GLU A 53 -6.35 4.33 19.85
N VAL A 54 -6.31 3.59 18.74
CA VAL A 54 -5.17 2.75 18.38
C VAL A 54 -3.97 3.59 17.92
N MET A 55 -4.19 4.68 17.19
CA MET A 55 -3.10 5.53 16.68
C MET A 55 -2.39 6.35 17.76
N ALA A 56 -2.98 6.46 18.95
CA ALA A 56 -2.39 7.26 20.02
C ALA A 56 -0.97 6.80 20.36
N GLY A 57 -0.02 7.73 20.19
CA GLY A 57 1.39 7.51 20.53
C GLY A 57 2.21 6.74 19.49
N HIS A 58 1.69 6.46 18.30
CA HIS A 58 2.48 5.96 17.17
C HIS A 58 3.22 7.09 16.46
N ASP A 59 4.34 6.76 15.85
CA ASP A 59 5.19 7.68 15.08
C ASP A 59 4.85 7.66 13.59
N ALA A 60 4.40 6.50 13.09
CA ALA A 60 4.11 6.27 11.67
C ALA A 60 2.98 5.25 11.45
N VAL A 61 2.40 5.28 10.25
CA VAL A 61 1.43 4.29 9.76
C VAL A 61 1.96 3.63 8.49
N VAL A 62 1.88 2.30 8.41
CA VAL A 62 2.06 1.52 7.18
C VAL A 62 0.73 0.86 6.85
N ASN A 63 0.12 1.24 5.71
CA ASN A 63 -1.19 0.76 5.32
C ASN A 63 -1.11 -0.24 4.16
N THR A 64 -1.54 -1.48 4.42
CA THR A 64 -1.66 -2.55 3.44
C THR A 64 -3.10 -3.01 3.21
N ILE A 65 -4.08 -2.26 3.72
CA ILE A 65 -5.49 -2.63 3.57
C ILE A 65 -5.91 -2.50 2.11
N MET A 66 -6.57 -3.54 1.64
CA MET A 66 -7.23 -3.60 0.34
C MET A 66 -8.52 -4.40 0.48
N ALA A 67 -9.61 -3.85 -0.03
CA ALA A 67 -10.85 -4.60 -0.12
C ALA A 67 -10.72 -5.77 -1.12
N PRO A 68 -11.35 -6.91 -0.88
CA PRO A 68 -11.36 -8.03 -1.83
C PRO A 68 -11.87 -7.59 -3.21
N ASN A 69 -11.29 -8.10 -4.30
CA ASN A 69 -11.63 -7.70 -5.67
C ASN A 69 -13.13 -7.86 -6.00
N GLN A 70 -13.78 -8.91 -5.48
CA GLN A 70 -15.21 -9.17 -5.67
C GLN A 70 -16.11 -8.08 -5.06
N SER A 71 -15.60 -7.32 -4.07
CA SER A 71 -16.36 -6.30 -3.37
C SER A 71 -16.62 -5.03 -4.18
N TYR A 72 -16.12 -4.93 -5.40
CA TYR A 72 -16.41 -3.81 -6.33
C TYR A 72 -17.58 -4.10 -7.29
N ALA A 73 -18.03 -5.35 -7.36
CA ALA A 73 -19.22 -5.72 -8.12
C ALA A 73 -20.51 -5.35 -7.35
N ASP A 74 -21.58 -5.05 -8.07
CA ASP A 74 -22.94 -4.91 -7.53
C ASP A 74 -23.08 -3.99 -6.30
N ASN A 75 -22.39 -2.84 -6.30
CA ASN A 75 -22.32 -1.90 -5.17
C ASN A 75 -21.76 -2.51 -3.86
N GLY A 76 -20.90 -3.50 -3.96
CA GLY A 76 -20.22 -4.09 -2.81
C GLY A 76 -19.36 -3.09 -2.03
N PRO A 77 -18.90 -3.44 -0.82
CA PRO A 77 -18.24 -2.53 0.12
C PRO A 77 -16.83 -2.09 -0.30
N GLY A 78 -16.30 -2.58 -1.43
CA GLY A 78 -14.92 -2.37 -1.83
C GLY A 78 -14.52 -0.90 -1.95
N PHE A 79 -15.40 -0.09 -2.53
CA PHE A 79 -15.16 1.33 -2.67
C PHE A 79 -15.18 2.05 -1.31
N THR A 80 -16.11 1.70 -0.43
CA THR A 80 -16.19 2.26 0.92
C THR A 80 -14.95 1.89 1.74
N ILE A 81 -14.52 0.63 1.71
CA ILE A 81 -13.33 0.18 2.44
C ILE A 81 -12.09 0.92 1.94
N ASN A 82 -11.88 0.98 0.64
CA ASN A 82 -10.67 1.60 0.09
C ASN A 82 -10.69 3.12 0.25
N VAL A 83 -11.78 3.80 -0.10
CA VAL A 83 -11.82 5.26 -0.14
C VAL A 83 -12.10 5.84 1.24
N SER A 84 -13.23 5.47 1.87
CA SER A 84 -13.57 6.01 3.20
C SER A 84 -12.62 5.45 4.27
N GLY A 85 -12.19 4.19 4.15
CA GLY A 85 -11.23 3.60 5.08
C GLY A 85 -9.87 4.32 5.03
N LEU A 86 -9.33 4.62 3.85
CA LEU A 86 -8.08 5.40 3.76
C LEU A 86 -8.26 6.83 4.27
N TYR A 87 -9.39 7.49 3.95
CA TYR A 87 -9.67 8.81 4.51
C TYR A 87 -9.64 8.79 6.04
N ASN A 88 -10.30 7.82 6.66
CA ASN A 88 -10.30 7.67 8.11
C ASN A 88 -8.88 7.44 8.68
N LEU A 89 -8.06 6.62 8.01
CA LEU A 89 -6.67 6.39 8.42
C LEU A 89 -5.84 7.68 8.36
N LEU A 90 -5.91 8.41 7.25
CA LEU A 90 -5.17 9.67 7.08
C LEU A 90 -5.62 10.73 8.08
N GLU A 91 -6.92 10.89 8.26
CA GLU A 91 -7.50 11.86 9.21
C GLU A 91 -7.17 11.51 10.66
N ALA A 92 -7.26 10.23 11.03
CA ALA A 92 -6.90 9.77 12.37
C ALA A 92 -5.38 9.94 12.63
N ALA A 93 -4.53 9.62 11.65
CA ALA A 93 -3.09 9.85 11.72
C ALA A 93 -2.76 11.34 11.92
N HIS A 94 -3.37 12.20 11.10
CA HIS A 94 -3.21 13.66 11.25
C HIS A 94 -3.62 14.16 12.64
N ARG A 95 -4.80 13.78 13.13
CA ARG A 95 -5.28 14.17 14.47
C ARG A 95 -4.44 13.65 15.61
N SER A 96 -3.82 12.47 15.42
CA SER A 96 -2.90 11.87 16.39
C SER A 96 -1.47 12.46 16.32
N GLY A 97 -1.22 13.41 15.42
CA GLY A 97 0.08 14.05 15.24
C GLY A 97 1.09 13.22 14.45
N ILE A 98 0.65 12.10 13.84
CA ILE A 98 1.49 11.26 12.99
C ILE A 98 1.75 11.99 11.68
N ARG A 99 3.03 12.09 11.30
CA ARG A 99 3.45 12.81 10.10
C ARG A 99 3.94 11.89 8.99
N GLN A 100 4.23 10.64 9.27
CA GLN A 100 4.78 9.68 8.34
C GLN A 100 3.77 8.58 8.01
N PHE A 101 3.48 8.40 6.71
CA PHE A 101 2.48 7.47 6.23
C PHE A 101 2.98 6.74 4.98
N VAL A 102 3.00 5.42 5.00
CA VAL A 102 3.31 4.60 3.83
C VAL A 102 2.05 3.87 3.39
N HIS A 103 1.65 4.04 2.13
CA HIS A 103 0.43 3.50 1.58
C HIS A 103 0.68 2.52 0.45
N THR A 104 0.09 1.34 0.53
CA THR A 104 0.06 0.40 -0.60
C THR A 104 -1.02 0.83 -1.61
N SER A 105 -0.58 1.55 -2.62
CA SER A 105 -1.39 1.92 -3.78
C SER A 105 -1.41 0.79 -4.83
N SER A 106 -1.38 1.11 -6.10
CA SER A 106 -1.32 0.16 -7.22
C SER A 106 -0.91 0.85 -8.51
N GLY A 107 -0.20 0.18 -9.40
CA GLY A 107 -0.02 0.61 -10.79
C GLY A 107 -1.34 0.77 -11.57
N ALA A 108 -2.44 0.23 -11.06
CA ALA A 108 -3.76 0.37 -11.64
C ALA A 108 -4.24 1.83 -11.78
N VAL A 109 -3.65 2.78 -11.05
CA VAL A 109 -3.93 4.22 -11.17
C VAL A 109 -3.67 4.79 -12.57
N HIS A 110 -2.91 4.07 -13.38
CA HIS A 110 -2.57 4.47 -14.76
C HIS A 110 -3.16 3.56 -15.85
N THR A 111 -4.00 2.58 -15.52
CA THR A 111 -4.54 1.63 -16.51
C THR A 111 -5.54 2.24 -17.50
N GLY A 112 -5.89 3.51 -17.36
CA GLY A 112 -6.63 4.28 -18.38
C GLY A 112 -5.75 4.88 -19.47
N TYR A 113 -4.42 4.71 -19.42
CA TYR A 113 -3.51 5.05 -20.50
C TYR A 113 -3.34 3.87 -21.49
N PRO A 114 -3.04 4.12 -22.78
CA PRO A 114 -2.69 3.06 -23.73
C PRO A 114 -1.42 2.32 -23.28
N HIS A 115 -1.50 1.01 -23.10
CA HIS A 115 -0.36 0.21 -22.60
C HIS A 115 0.82 0.14 -23.57
N GLU A 116 0.58 0.21 -24.88
CA GLU A 116 1.60 0.03 -25.91
C GLU A 116 2.54 1.23 -26.01
N ASP A 117 2.02 2.44 -25.73
CA ASP A 117 2.73 3.70 -25.96
C ASP A 117 3.09 4.45 -24.67
N THR A 118 2.78 3.87 -23.49
CA THR A 118 2.97 4.57 -22.22
C THR A 118 4.07 3.93 -21.40
N ARG A 119 5.10 4.72 -21.09
CA ARG A 119 5.99 4.41 -19.98
C ARG A 119 5.42 4.99 -18.69
N TYR A 120 5.21 4.15 -17.71
CA TYR A 120 4.64 4.53 -16.42
C TYR A 120 5.74 5.06 -15.50
N THR A 121 5.73 6.36 -15.21
CA THR A 121 6.71 6.98 -14.32
C THR A 121 6.06 7.39 -13.00
N HIS A 122 6.88 7.57 -11.96
CA HIS A 122 6.42 7.99 -10.64
C HIS A 122 5.64 9.31 -10.68
N ASP A 123 6.00 10.21 -11.60
CA ASP A 123 5.46 11.56 -11.79
C ASP A 123 4.43 11.67 -12.93
N LEU A 124 4.07 10.56 -13.60
CA LEU A 124 3.05 10.57 -14.66
C LEU A 124 1.71 11.07 -14.13
N TYR A 125 1.27 12.22 -14.65
CA TYR A 125 0.04 12.88 -14.24
C TYR A 125 -0.67 13.51 -15.46
N PRO A 126 -2.01 13.61 -15.49
CA PRO A 126 -2.95 13.17 -14.44
C PRO A 126 -3.06 11.65 -14.34
N LEU A 127 -3.49 11.15 -13.17
CA LEU A 127 -3.85 9.74 -13.02
C LEU A 127 -5.04 9.41 -13.92
N LYS A 128 -5.07 8.23 -14.53
CA LYS A 128 -6.16 7.76 -15.38
C LYS A 128 -6.50 6.31 -15.05
N ALA A 129 -7.67 6.09 -14.49
CA ALA A 129 -8.11 4.78 -14.05
C ALA A 129 -9.56 4.49 -14.44
N PRO A 130 -9.87 3.28 -14.93
CA PRO A 130 -11.25 2.87 -15.17
C PRO A 130 -12.02 2.72 -13.85
N PRO A 131 -13.39 2.69 -13.91
CA PRO A 131 -14.22 2.47 -12.73
C PRO A 131 -13.89 1.19 -11.96
N GLY A 132 -14.25 1.17 -10.68
CA GLY A 132 -14.04 0.05 -9.78
C GLY A 132 -12.73 0.16 -8.99
N TYR A 133 -11.97 -0.94 -8.87
CA TYR A 133 -10.74 -0.99 -8.09
C TYR A 133 -9.74 0.09 -8.48
N ALA A 134 -9.44 0.23 -9.76
CA ALA A 134 -8.48 1.20 -10.25
C ALA A 134 -8.85 2.65 -9.87
N LEU A 135 -10.13 3.02 -10.03
CA LEU A 135 -10.62 4.33 -9.61
C LEU A 135 -10.51 4.52 -8.10
N SER A 136 -10.76 3.48 -7.29
CA SER A 136 -10.58 3.60 -5.84
C SER A 136 -9.12 3.89 -5.47
N LYS A 137 -8.16 3.27 -6.16
CA LYS A 137 -6.72 3.51 -5.96
C LYS A 137 -6.29 4.91 -6.41
N LEU A 138 -6.83 5.39 -7.53
CA LEU A 138 -6.64 6.77 -7.97
C LEU A 138 -7.11 7.77 -6.91
N LEU A 139 -8.32 7.60 -6.40
CA LEU A 139 -8.86 8.48 -5.34
C LEU A 139 -8.05 8.40 -4.05
N GLN A 140 -7.51 7.24 -3.71
CA GLN A 140 -6.61 7.08 -2.57
C GLN A 140 -5.35 7.94 -2.71
N GLU A 141 -4.70 7.96 -3.87
CA GLU A 141 -3.51 8.78 -4.09
C GLU A 141 -3.83 10.27 -4.11
N GLU A 142 -4.95 10.69 -4.71
CA GLU A 142 -5.38 12.10 -4.68
C GLU A 142 -5.71 12.58 -3.26
N MET A 143 -6.32 11.73 -2.43
CA MET A 143 -6.50 12.04 -1.01
C MET A 143 -5.15 12.16 -0.28
N ALA A 144 -4.24 11.21 -0.49
CA ALA A 144 -2.91 11.25 0.10
C ALA A 144 -2.15 12.53 -0.29
N ARG A 145 -2.20 12.92 -1.58
CA ARG A 145 -1.64 14.19 -2.06
C ARG A 145 -2.24 15.38 -1.34
N SER A 146 -3.56 15.42 -1.20
CA SER A 146 -4.26 16.51 -0.48
C SER A 146 -3.83 16.60 0.99
N PHE A 147 -3.68 15.47 1.69
CA PHE A 147 -3.20 15.46 3.08
C PHE A 147 -1.75 15.95 3.19
N HIS A 148 -0.90 15.59 2.23
CA HIS A 148 0.45 16.17 2.16
C HIS A 148 0.40 17.69 1.98
N GLU A 149 -0.32 18.17 0.97
CA GLU A 149 -0.37 19.61 0.62
C GLU A 149 -0.98 20.47 1.74
N GLN A 150 -2.02 19.98 2.42
CA GLN A 150 -2.74 20.74 3.45
C GLN A 150 -2.13 20.61 4.84
N HIS A 151 -1.51 19.49 5.17
CA HIS A 151 -1.08 19.16 6.53
C HIS A 151 0.42 18.88 6.64
N GLY A 152 1.16 18.86 5.53
CA GLY A 152 2.60 18.57 5.51
C GLY A 152 2.94 17.15 5.96
N MET A 153 2.03 16.18 5.76
CA MET A 153 2.32 14.79 6.03
C MET A 153 3.31 14.25 4.98
N SER A 154 4.29 13.47 5.42
CA SER A 154 5.18 12.73 4.53
C SER A 154 4.50 11.43 4.13
N ILE A 155 4.16 11.28 2.84
CA ILE A 155 3.37 10.15 2.35
C ILE A 155 4.05 9.48 1.16
N ALA A 156 4.42 8.21 1.32
CA ALA A 156 4.91 7.35 0.25
C ALA A 156 3.78 6.45 -0.26
N CYS A 157 3.52 6.46 -1.57
CA CYS A 157 2.57 5.57 -2.23
C CYS A 157 3.32 4.49 -3.01
N ILE A 158 3.24 3.25 -2.56
CA ILE A 158 3.87 2.09 -3.23
C ILE A 158 2.89 1.54 -4.27
N ARG A 159 3.34 1.43 -5.52
CA ARG A 159 2.54 1.02 -6.68
C ARG A 159 2.96 -0.37 -7.21
N PRO A 160 2.64 -1.47 -6.54
CA PRO A 160 2.79 -2.80 -7.12
C PRO A 160 1.78 -3.02 -8.26
N TRP A 161 2.03 -4.02 -9.11
CA TRP A 161 1.10 -4.38 -10.18
C TRP A 161 0.41 -5.72 -9.91
N SER A 162 1.11 -6.83 -10.06
CA SER A 162 0.60 -8.18 -9.85
C SER A 162 1.30 -8.85 -8.67
N ILE A 163 0.74 -8.69 -7.48
CA ILE A 163 1.32 -9.27 -6.26
C ILE A 163 0.97 -10.76 -6.18
N ILE A 164 1.98 -11.60 -5.93
CA ILE A 164 1.83 -13.02 -5.69
C ILE A 164 2.65 -13.45 -4.46
N ASP A 165 2.34 -14.61 -3.93
CA ASP A 165 3.23 -15.34 -3.03
C ASP A 165 3.94 -16.42 -3.83
N THR A 166 5.21 -16.24 -4.13
CA THR A 166 6.01 -17.17 -4.93
C THR A 166 6.31 -18.47 -4.20
N GLN A 167 6.28 -18.50 -2.87
CA GLN A 167 6.49 -19.72 -2.07
C GLN A 167 5.24 -20.60 -2.07
N ARG A 168 4.05 -20.00 -1.96
CA ARG A 168 2.77 -20.71 -1.95
C ARG A 168 2.14 -20.83 -3.32
N MET A 169 2.68 -20.13 -4.32
CA MET A 169 2.16 -20.04 -5.69
C MET A 169 0.70 -19.61 -5.73
N VAL A 170 0.36 -18.55 -4.99
CA VAL A 170 -0.99 -17.99 -4.95
C VAL A 170 -1.01 -16.48 -5.19
N THR A 171 -2.12 -16.01 -5.76
CA THR A 171 -2.43 -14.58 -5.92
C THR A 171 -2.98 -13.97 -4.63
N THR A 172 -3.19 -12.66 -4.62
CA THR A 172 -3.85 -11.93 -3.51
C THR A 172 -5.25 -12.47 -3.18
N ASP A 173 -5.94 -13.06 -4.16
CA ASP A 173 -7.26 -13.70 -3.97
C ASP A 173 -7.15 -15.18 -3.57
N GLY A 174 -5.95 -15.69 -3.28
CA GLY A 174 -5.71 -17.10 -2.93
C GLY A 174 -5.85 -18.08 -4.08
N LYS A 175 -5.90 -17.61 -5.33
CA LYS A 175 -5.97 -18.46 -6.53
C LYS A 175 -4.58 -18.93 -6.93
N PRO A 176 -4.44 -20.16 -7.51
CA PRO A 176 -3.16 -20.62 -8.01
C PRO A 176 -2.57 -19.67 -9.07
N VAL A 177 -1.27 -19.44 -9.01
CA VAL A 177 -0.52 -18.70 -10.03
C VAL A 177 -0.19 -19.67 -11.18
N ASN A 178 -0.73 -19.38 -12.36
CA ASN A 178 -0.51 -20.18 -13.57
C ASN A 178 0.48 -19.52 -14.55
N SER A 179 0.71 -18.23 -14.43
CA SER A 179 1.64 -17.47 -15.27
C SER A 179 2.08 -16.19 -14.57
N TYR A 180 3.24 -15.69 -14.92
CA TYR A 180 3.72 -14.37 -14.52
C TYR A 180 3.31 -13.32 -15.57
N SER A 181 2.91 -12.14 -15.10
CA SER A 181 2.74 -10.96 -15.94
C SER A 181 4.01 -10.12 -15.90
N TRP A 182 4.14 -9.16 -16.79
CA TRP A 182 5.26 -8.22 -16.80
C TRP A 182 5.40 -7.42 -15.49
N GLY A 183 4.31 -7.20 -14.77
CA GLY A 183 4.31 -6.47 -13.49
C GLY A 183 4.28 -7.38 -12.26
N THR A 184 4.68 -8.65 -12.38
CA THR A 184 4.68 -9.59 -11.24
C THR A 184 5.73 -9.21 -10.21
N ILE A 185 5.36 -9.32 -8.93
CA ILE A 185 6.23 -9.12 -7.78
C ILE A 185 5.82 -10.04 -6.63
N ASP A 186 6.78 -10.50 -5.85
CA ASP A 186 6.53 -11.25 -4.63
C ASP A 186 6.00 -10.34 -3.51
N CYS A 187 5.10 -10.85 -2.67
CA CYS A 187 4.53 -10.11 -1.56
C CYS A 187 5.58 -9.68 -0.51
N ARG A 188 6.69 -10.41 -0.37
CA ARG A 188 7.80 -10.07 0.53
C ARG A 188 8.64 -8.92 -0.01
N ASP A 189 8.77 -8.81 -1.33
CA ASP A 189 9.43 -7.66 -1.99
C ASP A 189 8.58 -6.40 -1.88
N VAL A 190 7.25 -6.52 -2.00
CA VAL A 190 6.36 -5.38 -1.69
C VAL A 190 6.50 -4.98 -0.22
N ALA A 191 6.54 -5.95 0.70
CA ALA A 191 6.74 -5.68 2.12
C ALA A 191 8.06 -4.94 2.38
N SER A 192 9.17 -5.41 1.78
CA SER A 192 10.47 -4.74 1.93
C SER A 192 10.48 -3.32 1.38
N SER A 193 9.77 -3.06 0.28
CA SER A 193 9.62 -1.70 -0.25
C SER A 193 8.87 -0.76 0.69
N LEU A 194 7.87 -1.27 1.43
CA LEU A 194 7.16 -0.50 2.46
C LEU A 194 8.09 -0.13 3.63
N VAL A 195 8.94 -1.06 4.08
CA VAL A 195 9.94 -0.81 5.12
C VAL A 195 10.92 0.27 4.65
N ARG A 196 11.47 0.13 3.44
CA ARG A 196 12.40 1.12 2.89
C ARG A 196 11.76 2.49 2.70
N ALA A 197 10.51 2.57 2.29
CA ALA A 197 9.77 3.83 2.19
C ALA A 197 9.53 4.47 3.57
N LEU A 198 9.31 3.66 4.61
CA LEU A 198 9.21 4.14 5.99
C LEU A 198 10.52 4.73 6.50
N GLU A 199 11.66 4.13 6.15
CA GLU A 199 12.99 4.55 6.56
C GLU A 199 13.55 5.73 5.74
N ALA A 200 13.01 5.96 4.55
CA ALA A 200 13.46 7.01 3.65
C ALA A 200 13.20 8.40 4.20
N LYS A 201 14.14 9.31 3.97
CA LYS A 201 14.05 10.70 4.43
C LYS A 201 13.50 11.61 3.33
N ASP A 202 12.88 12.71 3.75
CA ASP A 202 12.47 13.79 2.86
C ASP A 202 11.56 13.36 1.70
N ILE A 203 10.66 12.40 1.98
CA ILE A 203 9.73 11.86 0.97
C ILE A 203 8.73 12.94 0.49
N GLY A 204 8.23 13.80 1.37
CA GLY A 204 7.14 14.68 0.99
C GLY A 204 5.90 13.88 0.53
N PHE A 205 5.53 13.99 -0.75
CA PHE A 205 4.58 13.11 -1.40
C PHE A 205 5.25 12.47 -2.62
N GLU A 206 5.53 11.18 -2.56
CA GLU A 206 6.18 10.44 -3.64
C GLU A 206 5.48 9.10 -3.91
N CYS A 207 5.51 8.69 -5.19
CA CYS A 207 4.93 7.42 -5.64
C CYS A 207 6.02 6.52 -6.21
N PHE A 208 5.96 5.22 -5.95
CA PHE A 208 7.03 4.27 -6.26
C PHE A 208 6.48 3.03 -6.95
N TYR A 209 6.91 2.77 -8.18
CA TYR A 209 6.63 1.48 -8.83
C TYR A 209 7.54 0.40 -8.26
N VAL A 210 6.93 -0.73 -7.86
CA VAL A 210 7.64 -1.89 -7.32
C VAL A 210 7.24 -3.15 -8.08
N MET A 211 8.17 -3.68 -8.86
CA MET A 211 8.03 -4.85 -9.72
C MET A 211 9.39 -5.53 -9.88
N ALA A 212 9.41 -6.80 -10.33
CA ALA A 212 10.61 -7.63 -10.32
C ALA A 212 11.02 -8.20 -11.69
N THR A 213 10.27 -7.92 -12.77
CA THR A 213 10.54 -8.49 -14.10
C THR A 213 11.33 -7.53 -14.99
N ASP A 214 12.16 -8.05 -15.90
CA ASP A 214 12.92 -7.24 -16.85
C ASP A 214 12.00 -6.31 -17.67
N GLU A 215 10.84 -6.82 -18.12
CA GLU A 215 9.87 -6.04 -18.87
C GLU A 215 9.29 -4.88 -18.03
N ALA A 216 9.21 -5.01 -16.71
CA ALA A 216 8.77 -3.92 -15.85
C ALA A 216 9.76 -2.75 -15.85
N TYR A 217 11.06 -2.99 -15.92
CA TYR A 217 12.08 -1.93 -16.03
C TYR A 217 12.02 -1.17 -17.37
N GLU A 218 11.55 -1.82 -18.42
CA GLU A 218 11.33 -1.16 -19.70
C GLU A 218 10.06 -0.28 -19.68
N ARG A 219 8.99 -0.78 -19.02
CA ARG A 219 7.67 -0.14 -19.00
C ARG A 219 7.47 0.91 -17.91
N THR A 220 8.28 0.85 -16.86
CA THR A 220 8.14 1.74 -15.70
C THR A 220 9.49 2.32 -15.30
N ASP A 221 9.48 3.14 -14.26
CA ASP A 221 10.70 3.69 -13.64
C ASP A 221 11.04 2.99 -12.31
N VAL A 222 10.97 1.66 -12.25
CA VAL A 222 11.42 0.89 -11.08
C VAL A 222 12.83 1.29 -10.64
N ALA A 223 13.73 1.62 -11.58
CA ALA A 223 15.06 2.11 -11.27
C ALA A 223 15.06 3.38 -10.39
N TRP A 224 14.08 4.27 -10.56
CA TRP A 224 13.87 5.41 -9.66
C TRP A 224 13.57 4.95 -8.23
N THR A 225 12.68 3.96 -8.07
CA THR A 225 12.36 3.37 -6.78
C THR A 225 13.60 2.77 -6.12
N GLU A 226 14.41 2.01 -6.88
CA GLU A 226 15.63 1.39 -6.39
C GLU A 226 16.61 2.43 -5.83
N GLU A 227 16.85 3.48 -6.58
CA GLU A 227 17.76 4.56 -6.19
C GLU A 227 17.21 5.33 -4.98
N ARG A 228 15.95 5.76 -5.06
CA ARG A 228 15.32 6.65 -4.07
C ARG A 228 15.09 5.98 -2.72
N LEU A 229 14.73 4.70 -2.71
CA LEU A 229 14.45 3.92 -1.50
C LEU A 229 15.63 3.02 -1.08
N ASN A 230 16.72 2.96 -1.86
CA ASN A 230 17.77 1.95 -1.67
C ASN A 230 17.17 0.54 -1.53
N TRP A 231 16.27 0.20 -2.46
CA TRP A 231 15.50 -1.04 -2.48
C TRP A 231 15.71 -1.79 -3.79
N LYS A 232 15.70 -3.11 -3.73
CA LYS A 232 15.64 -4.00 -4.89
C LYS A 232 14.79 -5.21 -4.58
N PRO A 233 14.06 -5.76 -5.57
CA PRO A 233 13.44 -7.08 -5.42
C PRO A 233 14.51 -8.16 -5.24
N ALA A 234 14.19 -9.21 -4.46
CA ALA A 234 15.07 -10.34 -4.17
C ALA A 234 15.19 -11.34 -5.33
#